data_d43cc72d0cf9f05fd542c423476e6369
#
_entry.id   d43cc72d0cf9f05fd542c423476e6369
#
_cell.length_a   1.000
_cell.length_b   1.000
_cell.length_c   1.000
_cell.angle_alpha   90.00
_cell.angle_beta   90.00
_cell.angle_gamma   90.00
#
_symmetry.space_group_name_H-M   'P 1'
#
loop_
_entity.id
_entity.type
_entity.pdbx_description
1 polymer ?
#
loop_
_entity_poly.entity_id
_entity_poly.type
_entity_poly.pdbx_seq_one_letter_code
_entity_poly.pdbx_strand_id
1 'polypeptide(L)'
;LDDIDAVKRSMLIAVADRKINKFIQNVSGVVKRTERDKYFVVFEQKYLDKIKENKFSILDEIKTINLGNSMHMTLSISFGINGNTYQENYEAACAGMDLALGRGGDQAVIKDGEDISYYGGNCEVMERTTRVKARVKAHALKELLESKEKVVIMAHKIPDPDAIGAAVGLYRLGLSLGRKAHIVMNEVTISVRAMVDELNKSGIYDEDMFIDNEQAIEITDENTLLIVVDVNHANYTECEQLLSQTKTTVILDHHRKNKDMIKNPVLSYVEPYASSTCELVAEILQYVDSKPKLEPMEANAMYYGMLVDTDNFVNKTGVRTFEAASYLRRLGLNTADVKKLFNVNKEDYDHRADIVKTSKIIVSQIAVAKCYTKYPNIRVIASQA
;
A
#
# COMPACT_ATOMS: atom_id res chain seq x y z
N LEU A 1 1.23 16.16 4.46
CA LEU A 1 1.55 17.50 3.93
C LEU A 1 0.78 17.83 2.63
N ASP A 2 0.23 16.85 1.95
CA ASP A 2 -0.40 17.06 0.64
C ASP A 2 -1.79 17.68 0.70
N ASP A 3 -2.47 17.61 1.83
CA ASP A 3 -3.78 18.23 2.09
C ASP A 3 -3.72 19.70 2.56
N ILE A 4 -2.53 20.30 2.58
CA ILE A 4 -2.33 21.66 3.12
C ILE A 4 -2.03 22.62 1.96
N ASP A 5 -2.61 23.83 2.03
CA ASP A 5 -2.33 24.92 1.10
C ASP A 5 -0.82 25.10 0.86
N ALA A 6 -0.43 25.33 -0.38
CA ALA A 6 0.98 25.38 -0.82
C ALA A 6 1.83 26.35 -0.01
N VAL A 7 1.26 27.50 0.42
CA VAL A 7 1.94 28.51 1.25
C VAL A 7 2.16 27.97 2.66
N LYS A 8 1.13 27.40 3.29
CA LYS A 8 1.23 26.80 4.63
C LYS A 8 2.20 25.63 4.63
N ARG A 9 2.19 24.81 3.58
CA ARG A 9 3.12 23.69 3.41
C ARG A 9 4.57 24.17 3.36
N SER A 10 4.84 25.22 2.58
CA SER A 10 6.19 25.82 2.50
C SER A 10 6.64 26.38 3.85
N MET A 11 5.74 26.99 4.60
CA MET A 11 6.02 27.46 5.96
C MET A 11 6.31 26.33 6.94
N LEU A 12 5.52 25.26 6.92
CA LEU A 12 5.74 24.07 7.76
C LEU A 12 7.11 23.43 7.49
N ILE A 13 7.46 23.28 6.21
CA ILE A 13 8.76 22.77 5.82
C ILE A 13 9.89 23.68 6.28
N ALA A 14 9.76 25.01 6.14
CA ALA A 14 10.76 25.96 6.57
C ALA A 14 10.98 25.93 8.10
N VAL A 15 9.92 25.77 8.88
CA VAL A 15 10.02 25.61 10.34
C VAL A 15 10.70 24.30 10.71
N ALA A 16 10.35 23.20 10.01
CA ALA A 16 11.01 21.90 10.21
C ALA A 16 12.49 21.97 9.83
N ASP A 17 12.83 22.54 8.66
CA ASP A 17 14.21 22.79 8.22
C ASP A 17 15.02 23.48 9.29
N ARG A 18 14.47 24.55 9.87
CA ARG A 18 15.15 25.32 10.92
C ARG A 18 15.41 24.49 12.17
N LYS A 19 14.45 23.69 12.61
CA LYS A 19 14.61 22.81 13.78
C LYS A 19 15.63 21.71 13.52
N ILE A 20 15.56 21.04 12.36
CA ILE A 20 16.51 19.98 11.96
C ILE A 20 17.94 20.58 11.89
N ASN A 21 18.11 21.69 11.19
CA ASN A 21 19.42 22.35 11.10
C ASN A 21 19.99 22.72 12.47
N LYS A 22 19.16 23.28 13.36
CA LYS A 22 19.57 23.63 14.72
C LYS A 22 19.98 22.39 15.52
N PHE A 23 19.22 21.32 15.42
CA PHE A 23 19.52 20.03 16.09
C PHE A 23 20.88 19.47 15.63
N ILE A 24 21.11 19.46 14.31
CA ILE A 24 22.36 18.94 13.73
C ILE A 24 23.56 19.85 14.03
N GLN A 25 23.38 21.17 14.08
CA GLN A 25 24.42 22.11 14.50
C GLN A 25 24.87 21.86 15.96
N ASN A 26 23.95 21.48 16.86
CA ASN A 26 24.28 21.17 18.25
C ASN A 26 25.21 19.94 18.42
N VAL A 27 25.34 19.12 17.39
CA VAL A 27 26.23 17.97 17.31
C VAL A 27 27.34 18.16 16.26
N SER A 28 27.60 19.40 15.88
CA SER A 28 28.62 19.76 14.88
C SER A 28 28.50 18.97 13.57
N GLY A 29 27.29 18.59 13.21
CA GLY A 29 27.00 17.81 12.02
C GLY A 29 26.74 18.67 10.79
N VAL A 30 26.77 18.04 9.65
CA VAL A 30 26.40 18.62 8.35
C VAL A 30 25.07 18.01 7.91
N VAL A 31 24.15 18.87 7.46
CA VAL A 31 22.86 18.45 6.92
C VAL A 31 22.71 18.97 5.51
N LYS A 32 22.23 18.10 4.60
CA LYS A 32 21.89 18.43 3.23
C LYS A 32 20.48 17.91 2.94
N ARG A 33 19.61 18.78 2.48
CA ARG A 33 18.32 18.35 1.97
C ARG A 33 18.50 17.75 0.57
N THR A 34 18.14 16.49 0.37
CA THR A 34 18.30 15.75 -0.89
C THR A 34 17.03 15.75 -1.70
N GLU A 35 15.88 15.67 -1.04
CA GLU A 35 14.55 15.71 -1.65
C GLU A 35 13.65 16.66 -0.85
N ARG A 36 12.42 16.79 -1.25
CA ARG A 36 11.45 17.69 -0.63
C ARG A 36 11.24 17.43 0.87
N ASP A 37 11.32 16.17 1.27
CA ASP A 37 11.05 15.66 2.62
C ASP A 37 12.17 14.77 3.17
N LYS A 38 13.33 14.73 2.49
CA LYS A 38 14.47 13.91 2.89
C LYS A 38 15.72 14.75 3.12
N TYR A 39 16.39 14.39 4.19
CA TYR A 39 17.62 15.03 4.64
C TYR A 39 18.70 13.97 4.78
N PHE A 40 19.87 14.26 4.26
CA PHE A 40 21.08 13.51 4.51
C PHE A 40 21.91 14.24 5.57
N VAL A 41 22.35 13.51 6.60
CA VAL A 41 23.05 14.08 7.76
C VAL A 41 24.31 13.28 8.03
N VAL A 42 25.40 13.99 8.30
CA VAL A 42 26.68 13.40 8.75
C VAL A 42 27.14 14.12 10.00
N PHE A 43 27.51 13.39 11.03
CA PHE A 43 28.10 13.93 12.25
C PHE A 43 29.05 12.91 12.90
N GLU A 44 29.89 13.35 13.83
CA GLU A 44 30.82 12.48 14.51
C GLU A 44 30.11 11.58 15.53
N GLN A 45 30.44 10.30 15.51
CA GLN A 45 29.80 9.28 16.36
C GLN A 45 29.85 9.59 17.86
N LYS A 46 30.85 10.33 18.33
CA LYS A 46 31.00 10.77 19.75
C LYS A 46 29.78 11.54 20.27
N TYR A 47 28.95 12.13 19.39
CA TYR A 47 27.74 12.85 19.78
C TYR A 47 26.50 11.94 19.87
N LEU A 48 26.59 10.71 19.40
CA LEU A 48 25.44 9.81 19.35
C LEU A 48 24.88 9.50 20.74
N ASP A 49 25.76 9.26 21.72
CA ASP A 49 25.33 8.96 23.09
C ASP A 49 24.56 10.13 23.71
N LYS A 50 24.98 11.36 23.46
CA LYS A 50 24.25 12.56 23.87
C LYS A 50 22.86 12.65 23.22
N ILE A 51 22.74 12.25 21.96
CA ILE A 51 21.45 12.20 21.26
C ILE A 51 20.57 11.10 21.88
N LYS A 52 21.13 9.93 22.20
CA LYS A 52 20.42 8.81 22.86
C LYS A 52 19.91 9.21 24.25
N GLU A 53 20.75 9.86 25.07
CA GLU A 53 20.39 10.35 26.40
C GLU A 53 19.19 11.31 26.36
N ASN A 54 19.16 12.18 25.35
CA ASN A 54 18.03 13.11 25.11
C ASN A 54 16.84 12.43 24.41
N LYS A 55 16.85 11.09 24.27
CA LYS A 55 15.77 10.29 23.64
C LYS A 55 15.30 10.85 22.31
N PHE A 56 16.23 11.39 21.52
CA PHE A 56 15.91 11.99 20.21
C PHE A 56 14.84 13.08 20.29
N SER A 57 15.04 14.07 21.16
CA SER A 57 14.07 15.16 21.43
C SER A 57 13.54 15.88 20.19
N ILE A 58 14.29 15.83 19.09
CA ILE A 58 13.88 16.39 17.79
C ILE A 58 12.56 15.78 17.28
N LEU A 59 12.28 14.51 17.58
CA LEU A 59 11.03 13.85 17.18
C LEU A 59 9.83 14.57 17.79
N ASP A 60 9.90 14.89 19.09
CA ASP A 60 8.84 15.60 19.80
C ASP A 60 8.80 17.09 19.41
N GLU A 61 9.96 17.70 19.18
CA GLU A 61 10.01 19.08 18.73
C GLU A 61 9.33 19.28 17.36
N ILE A 62 9.44 18.33 16.45
CA ILE A 62 8.77 18.39 15.14
C ILE A 62 7.26 18.25 15.31
N LYS A 63 6.78 17.39 16.22
CA LYS A 63 5.34 17.23 16.51
C LYS A 63 4.69 18.51 17.03
N THR A 64 5.44 19.36 17.72
CA THR A 64 4.91 20.65 18.24
C THR A 64 4.66 21.69 17.16
N ILE A 65 5.11 21.44 15.91
CA ILE A 65 4.88 22.39 14.81
C ILE A 65 3.40 22.37 14.44
N ASN A 66 2.72 23.48 14.73
CA ASN A 66 1.32 23.67 14.41
C ASN A 66 1.11 25.05 13.75
N LEU A 67 0.69 25.04 12.49
CA LEU A 67 0.28 26.24 11.73
C LEU A 67 -1.17 26.12 11.27
N GLY A 68 -2.03 25.50 12.10
CA GLY A 68 -3.42 25.19 11.76
C GLY A 68 -3.57 23.98 10.83
N ASN A 69 -2.61 23.05 10.90
CA ASN A 69 -2.67 21.76 10.21
C ASN A 69 -3.52 20.78 11.02
N SER A 70 -4.36 20.03 10.31
CA SER A 70 -5.22 18.97 10.90
C SER A 70 -4.44 17.75 11.35
N MET A 71 -3.24 17.51 10.82
CA MET A 71 -2.35 16.40 11.17
C MET A 71 -1.03 16.94 11.72
N HIS A 72 -0.51 16.31 12.77
CA HIS A 72 0.82 16.62 13.30
C HIS A 72 1.89 16.21 12.29
N MET A 73 2.93 17.07 12.17
CA MET A 73 4.13 16.71 11.42
C MET A 73 4.94 15.71 12.23
N THR A 74 5.45 14.66 11.58
CA THR A 74 6.31 13.66 12.20
C THR A 74 7.66 13.60 11.49
N LEU A 75 8.66 13.09 12.18
CA LEU A 75 10.00 12.87 11.66
C LEU A 75 10.43 11.44 11.90
N SER A 76 10.98 10.80 10.87
CA SER A 76 11.67 9.52 11.01
C SER A 76 13.15 9.73 10.79
N ILE A 77 13.99 9.11 11.61
CA ILE A 77 15.44 9.25 11.55
C ILE A 77 16.06 7.85 11.54
N SER A 78 17.12 7.67 10.78
CA SER A 78 17.93 6.45 10.84
C SER A 78 19.41 6.78 10.85
N PHE A 79 20.17 6.01 11.64
CA PHE A 79 21.61 6.11 11.77
C PHE A 79 22.25 4.77 11.42
N GLY A 80 23.23 4.79 10.52
CA GLY A 80 24.13 3.68 10.28
C GLY A 80 25.48 4.00 10.91
N ILE A 81 25.98 3.11 11.73
CA ILE A 81 27.24 3.31 12.50
C ILE A 81 28.12 2.08 12.45
N ASN A 82 29.40 2.27 12.77
CA ASN A 82 30.43 1.22 12.88
C ASN A 82 30.69 0.39 11.61
N GLY A 83 30.23 0.86 10.44
CA GLY A 83 30.67 0.26 9.17
C GLY A 83 32.12 0.58 8.86
N ASN A 84 32.78 -0.30 8.10
CA ASN A 84 34.19 -0.12 7.71
C ASN A 84 34.37 1.06 6.73
N THR A 85 33.27 1.47 6.05
CA THR A 85 33.26 2.56 5.08
C THR A 85 32.07 3.48 5.32
N TYR A 86 32.17 4.71 4.82
CA TYR A 86 31.02 5.63 4.82
C TYR A 86 29.83 5.09 4.00
N GLN A 87 30.12 4.30 2.96
CA GLN A 87 29.11 3.65 2.13
C GLN A 87 28.32 2.62 2.94
N GLU A 88 28.98 1.77 3.70
CA GLU A 88 28.32 0.79 4.59
C GLU A 88 27.44 1.47 5.64
N ASN A 89 27.92 2.57 6.24
CA ASN A 89 27.09 3.36 7.18
C ASN A 89 25.88 3.96 6.51
N TYR A 90 26.02 4.44 5.26
CA TYR A 90 24.89 4.97 4.49
C TYR A 90 23.85 3.87 4.16
N GLU A 91 24.30 2.70 3.72
CA GLU A 91 23.43 1.56 3.44
C GLU A 91 22.73 1.06 4.70
N ALA A 92 23.43 1.01 5.83
CA ALA A 92 22.84 0.70 7.13
C ALA A 92 21.78 1.75 7.54
N ALA A 93 22.05 3.04 7.31
CA ALA A 93 21.07 4.09 7.57
C ALA A 93 19.82 3.97 6.65
N CYS A 94 20.01 3.63 5.38
CA CYS A 94 18.87 3.38 4.46
C CYS A 94 18.03 2.20 4.94
N ALA A 95 18.65 1.06 5.26
CA ALA A 95 17.96 -0.11 5.79
C ALA A 95 17.22 0.19 7.10
N GLY A 96 17.85 0.96 8.01
CA GLY A 96 17.21 1.40 9.24
C GLY A 96 16.04 2.37 8.99
N MET A 97 16.08 3.19 7.92
CA MET A 97 14.96 4.05 7.54
C MET A 97 13.77 3.22 7.05
N ASP A 98 14.02 2.18 6.27
CA ASP A 98 12.95 1.27 5.83
C ASP A 98 12.28 0.59 7.03
N LEU A 99 13.07 0.20 8.03
CA LEU A 99 12.55 -0.34 9.29
C LEU A 99 11.73 0.70 10.07
N ALA A 100 12.22 1.95 10.17
CA ALA A 100 11.50 3.02 10.83
C ALA A 100 10.14 3.28 10.16
N LEU A 101 10.12 3.36 8.83
CA LEU A 101 8.91 3.60 8.05
C LEU A 101 7.96 2.40 8.06
N GLY A 102 8.50 1.17 7.97
CA GLY A 102 7.72 -0.07 8.08
C GLY A 102 7.01 -0.23 9.44
N ARG A 103 7.55 0.39 10.51
CA ARG A 103 6.95 0.45 11.85
C ARG A 103 6.01 1.65 12.05
N GLY A 104 5.71 2.40 10.97
CA GLY A 104 4.81 3.53 10.99
C GLY A 104 5.47 4.90 11.13
N GLY A 105 6.80 4.98 11.08
CA GLY A 105 7.54 6.23 11.18
C GLY A 105 7.57 6.83 12.57
N ASP A 106 7.84 8.15 12.66
CA ASP A 106 7.86 8.92 13.91
C ASP A 106 8.79 8.36 14.99
N GLN A 107 9.94 7.86 14.56
CA GLN A 107 10.92 7.19 15.42
C GLN A 107 12.34 7.36 14.89
N ALA A 108 13.30 7.12 15.77
CA ALA A 108 14.69 6.99 15.38
C ALA A 108 15.14 5.52 15.45
N VAL A 109 15.86 5.07 14.44
CA VAL A 109 16.46 3.74 14.34
C VAL A 109 17.97 3.89 14.26
N ILE A 110 18.69 3.10 15.03
CA ILE A 110 20.15 2.97 14.93
C ILE A 110 20.47 1.55 14.49
N LYS A 111 21.16 1.42 13.37
CA LYS A 111 21.69 0.15 12.87
C LYS A 111 23.20 0.12 13.06
N ASP A 112 23.65 -0.85 13.88
CA ASP A 112 25.04 -1.09 14.22
C ASP A 112 25.40 -2.54 13.85
N GLY A 113 25.89 -2.75 12.64
CA GLY A 113 26.03 -4.09 12.08
C GLY A 113 24.69 -4.83 12.04
N GLU A 114 24.59 -5.94 12.78
CA GLU A 114 23.36 -6.73 12.94
C GLU A 114 22.43 -6.19 14.05
N ASP A 115 22.96 -5.36 14.95
CA ASP A 115 22.20 -4.81 16.05
C ASP A 115 21.32 -3.63 15.61
N ILE A 116 20.07 -3.63 16.05
CA ILE A 116 19.12 -2.58 15.73
C ILE A 116 18.48 -2.06 17.01
N SER A 117 18.56 -0.75 17.22
CA SER A 117 17.97 -0.06 18.37
C SER A 117 16.89 0.93 17.89
N TYR A 118 15.76 0.97 18.60
CA TYR A 118 14.62 1.83 18.29
C TYR A 118 14.40 2.85 19.43
N TYR A 119 14.12 4.11 19.06
CA TYR A 119 13.86 5.20 19.99
C TYR A 119 12.65 6.00 19.50
N GLY A 120 11.73 6.31 20.40
CA GLY A 120 10.43 6.92 20.03
C GLY A 120 9.51 5.88 19.38
N GLY A 121 8.50 6.38 18.68
CA GLY A 121 7.50 5.51 18.04
C GLY A 121 6.61 4.81 19.07
N ASN A 122 5.41 5.34 19.32
CA ASN A 122 4.41 4.64 20.10
C ASN A 122 3.71 3.61 19.19
N CYS A 123 4.36 2.46 18.92
CA CYS A 123 3.73 1.36 18.18
C CYS A 123 2.35 1.02 18.74
N GLU A 124 2.20 0.99 20.07
CA GLU A 124 0.91 0.71 20.70
C GLU A 124 -0.16 1.79 20.45
N VAL A 125 0.22 3.07 20.38
CA VAL A 125 -0.72 4.17 20.09
C VAL A 125 -1.12 4.16 18.62
N MET A 126 -0.19 3.89 17.71
CA MET A 126 -0.50 3.75 16.28
C MET A 126 -1.36 2.52 16.01
N GLU A 127 -1.05 1.37 16.58
CA GLU A 127 -1.88 0.17 16.44
C GLU A 127 -3.30 0.40 16.96
N ARG A 128 -3.47 0.99 18.14
CA ARG A 128 -4.79 1.34 18.67
C ARG A 128 -5.52 2.33 17.78
N THR A 129 -4.85 3.37 17.32
CA THR A 129 -5.46 4.39 16.45
C THR A 129 -5.84 3.80 15.10
N THR A 130 -5.05 2.90 14.55
CA THR A 130 -5.32 2.24 13.26
C THR A 130 -6.50 1.26 13.38
N ARG A 131 -6.54 0.45 14.41
CA ARG A 131 -7.67 -0.48 14.69
C ARG A 131 -8.98 0.29 14.91
N VAL A 132 -8.93 1.42 15.63
CA VAL A 132 -10.10 2.29 15.81
C VAL A 132 -10.54 2.87 14.47
N LYS A 133 -9.60 3.36 13.64
CA LYS A 133 -9.91 3.84 12.30
C LYS A 133 -10.52 2.76 11.43
N ALA A 134 -9.91 1.56 11.38
CA ALA A 134 -10.42 0.43 10.59
C ALA A 134 -11.85 0.06 11.02
N ARG A 135 -12.12 0.01 12.32
CA ARG A 135 -13.46 -0.25 12.86
C ARG A 135 -14.48 0.82 12.45
N VAL A 136 -14.12 2.08 12.58
CA VAL A 136 -15.01 3.21 12.16
C VAL A 136 -15.26 3.15 10.66
N LYS A 137 -14.22 2.88 9.84
CA LYS A 137 -14.37 2.76 8.39
C LYS A 137 -15.20 1.53 7.99
N ALA A 138 -15.04 0.40 8.67
CA ALA A 138 -15.83 -0.81 8.45
C ALA A 138 -17.31 -0.56 8.74
N HIS A 139 -17.62 0.11 9.85
CA HIS A 139 -18.99 0.45 10.20
C HIS A 139 -19.61 1.42 9.19
N ALA A 140 -18.89 2.48 8.83
CA ALA A 140 -19.36 3.42 7.81
C ALA A 140 -19.55 2.77 6.43
N LEU A 141 -18.65 1.85 6.02
CA LEU A 141 -18.80 1.11 4.76
C LEU A 141 -20.03 0.19 4.81
N LYS A 142 -20.27 -0.49 5.93
CA LYS A 142 -21.46 -1.32 6.12
C LYS A 142 -22.74 -0.50 5.93
N GLU A 143 -22.87 0.65 6.61
CA GLU A 143 -24.01 1.54 6.47
C GLU A 143 -24.24 1.99 5.02
N LEU A 144 -23.16 2.32 4.30
CA LEU A 144 -23.24 2.68 2.89
C LEU A 144 -23.71 1.50 2.03
N LEU A 145 -23.19 0.28 2.27
CA LEU A 145 -23.62 -0.93 1.59
C LEU A 145 -25.11 -1.24 1.84
N GLU A 146 -25.56 -1.11 3.09
CA GLU A 146 -26.95 -1.35 3.47
C GLU A 146 -27.92 -0.30 2.89
N SER A 147 -27.43 0.91 2.60
CA SER A 147 -28.22 2.00 2.02
C SER A 147 -28.41 1.89 0.51
N LYS A 148 -27.71 0.98 -0.17
CA LYS A 148 -27.71 0.84 -1.63
C LYS A 148 -28.17 -0.55 -2.05
N GLU A 149 -28.68 -0.67 -3.26
CA GLU A 149 -29.16 -1.95 -3.81
C GLU A 149 -28.05 -2.74 -4.50
N LYS A 150 -27.11 -2.02 -5.13
CA LYS A 150 -26.04 -2.60 -5.94
C LYS A 150 -24.68 -2.04 -5.53
N VAL A 151 -23.66 -2.85 -5.74
CA VAL A 151 -22.26 -2.49 -5.52
C VAL A 151 -21.47 -2.76 -6.79
N VAL A 152 -20.82 -1.74 -7.29
CA VAL A 152 -19.87 -1.84 -8.41
C VAL A 152 -18.48 -1.55 -7.85
N ILE A 153 -17.56 -2.47 -8.06
CA ILE A 153 -16.19 -2.40 -7.54
C ILE A 153 -15.26 -2.27 -8.74
N MET A 154 -14.43 -1.25 -8.76
CA MET A 154 -13.40 -1.10 -9.80
C MET A 154 -12.03 -0.84 -9.20
N ALA A 155 -11.01 -1.29 -9.92
CA ALA A 155 -9.61 -1.08 -9.60
C ALA A 155 -8.92 -0.13 -10.61
N HIS A 156 -7.62 -0.22 -10.73
CA HIS A 156 -6.88 0.46 -11.78
C HIS A 156 -6.90 -0.32 -13.12
N LYS A 157 -6.64 0.38 -14.25
CA LYS A 157 -6.77 -0.13 -15.64
C LYS A 157 -5.96 -1.38 -15.97
N ILE A 158 -4.89 -1.65 -15.26
CA ILE A 158 -4.05 -2.83 -15.46
C ILE A 158 -4.06 -3.61 -14.15
N PRO A 159 -5.14 -4.38 -13.88
CA PRO A 159 -5.33 -4.97 -12.56
C PRO A 159 -4.21 -5.95 -12.22
N ASP A 160 -3.75 -5.86 -10.99
CA ASP A 160 -2.79 -6.77 -10.38
C ASP A 160 -3.46 -7.63 -9.29
N PRO A 161 -2.73 -8.56 -8.68
CA PRO A 161 -3.29 -9.42 -7.65
C PRO A 161 -3.82 -8.72 -6.41
N ASP A 162 -3.25 -7.57 -6.00
CA ASP A 162 -3.77 -6.82 -4.85
C ASP A 162 -5.10 -6.14 -5.18
N ALA A 163 -5.19 -5.51 -6.34
CA ALA A 163 -6.41 -4.90 -6.86
C ALA A 163 -7.57 -5.90 -6.92
N ILE A 164 -7.36 -7.06 -7.55
CA ILE A 164 -8.42 -8.06 -7.70
C ILE A 164 -8.71 -8.79 -6.39
N GLY A 165 -7.70 -9.12 -5.59
CA GLY A 165 -7.90 -9.72 -4.26
C GLY A 165 -8.73 -8.83 -3.34
N ALA A 166 -8.45 -7.53 -3.32
CA ALA A 166 -9.23 -6.53 -2.57
C ALA A 166 -10.68 -6.43 -3.09
N ALA A 167 -10.85 -6.40 -4.42
CA ALA A 167 -12.17 -6.37 -5.05
C ALA A 167 -13.00 -7.61 -4.70
N VAL A 168 -12.42 -8.80 -4.74
CA VAL A 168 -13.07 -10.07 -4.36
C VAL A 168 -13.52 -10.08 -2.90
N GLY A 169 -12.68 -9.58 -1.97
CA GLY A 169 -13.05 -9.46 -0.57
C GLY A 169 -14.27 -8.55 -0.35
N LEU A 170 -14.33 -7.43 -1.06
CA LEU A 170 -15.47 -6.48 -0.99
C LEU A 170 -16.70 -6.99 -1.73
N TYR A 171 -16.52 -7.72 -2.82
CA TYR A 171 -17.60 -8.44 -3.51
C TYR A 171 -18.30 -9.39 -2.54
N ARG A 172 -17.56 -10.22 -1.80
CA ARG A 172 -18.12 -11.11 -0.77
C ARG A 172 -18.81 -10.33 0.34
N LEU A 173 -18.26 -9.20 0.75
CA LEU A 173 -18.92 -8.33 1.73
C LEU A 173 -20.29 -7.85 1.23
N GLY A 174 -20.36 -7.39 -0.02
CA GLY A 174 -21.63 -6.96 -0.65
C GLY A 174 -22.65 -8.09 -0.67
N LEU A 175 -22.27 -9.27 -1.14
CA LEU A 175 -23.14 -10.46 -1.15
C LEU A 175 -23.61 -10.86 0.25
N SER A 176 -22.73 -10.79 1.26
CA SER A 176 -23.08 -11.14 2.64
C SER A 176 -24.12 -10.23 3.28
N LEU A 177 -24.26 -9.00 2.75
CA LEU A 177 -25.27 -8.02 3.13
C LEU A 177 -26.49 -8.05 2.19
N GLY A 178 -26.61 -9.06 1.32
CA GLY A 178 -27.73 -9.25 0.40
C GLY A 178 -27.74 -8.24 -0.76
N ARG A 179 -26.58 -7.68 -1.12
CA ARG A 179 -26.46 -6.74 -2.25
C ARG A 179 -25.98 -7.47 -3.50
N LYS A 180 -26.47 -7.05 -4.67
CA LYS A 180 -25.84 -7.43 -5.92
C LYS A 180 -24.50 -6.74 -6.04
N ALA A 181 -23.45 -7.49 -6.32
CA ALA A 181 -22.10 -6.96 -6.42
C ALA A 181 -21.46 -7.36 -7.74
N HIS A 182 -20.66 -6.49 -8.34
CA HIS A 182 -19.97 -6.72 -9.60
C HIS A 182 -18.58 -6.10 -9.53
N ILE A 183 -17.61 -6.73 -10.19
CA ILE A 183 -16.23 -6.26 -10.32
C ILE A 183 -15.99 -5.84 -11.76
N VAL A 184 -15.58 -4.60 -11.98
CA VAL A 184 -15.30 -4.08 -13.34
C VAL A 184 -13.91 -4.52 -13.75
N MET A 185 -13.81 -5.22 -14.87
CA MET A 185 -12.56 -5.71 -15.41
C MET A 185 -12.69 -5.92 -16.93
N ASN A 186 -11.97 -5.10 -17.72
CA ASN A 186 -11.99 -5.23 -19.19
C ASN A 186 -10.94 -6.21 -19.70
N GLU A 187 -9.79 -6.28 -19.05
CA GLU A 187 -8.67 -7.12 -19.48
C GLU A 187 -8.17 -7.98 -18.32
N VAL A 188 -8.05 -9.28 -18.57
CA VAL A 188 -7.43 -10.22 -17.65
C VAL A 188 -5.93 -10.24 -17.89
N THR A 189 -5.18 -9.54 -17.06
CA THR A 189 -3.71 -9.52 -17.15
C THR A 189 -3.11 -10.90 -16.81
N ILE A 190 -1.87 -11.14 -17.23
CA ILE A 190 -1.17 -12.39 -16.92
C ILE A 190 -1.07 -12.63 -15.41
N SER A 191 -0.84 -11.55 -14.64
CA SER A 191 -0.67 -11.62 -13.19
C SER A 191 -1.92 -12.06 -12.42
N VAL A 192 -3.11 -11.81 -12.95
CA VAL A 192 -4.39 -12.17 -12.31
C VAL A 192 -5.10 -13.35 -12.97
N ARG A 193 -4.64 -13.79 -14.15
CA ARG A 193 -5.31 -14.82 -14.95
C ARG A 193 -5.59 -16.10 -14.17
N ALA A 194 -4.58 -16.65 -13.50
CA ALA A 194 -4.74 -17.87 -12.72
C ALA A 194 -5.82 -17.75 -11.64
N MET A 195 -5.88 -16.60 -10.97
CA MET A 195 -6.87 -16.30 -9.93
C MET A 195 -8.28 -16.16 -10.52
N VAL A 196 -8.42 -15.39 -11.60
CA VAL A 196 -9.71 -15.19 -12.28
C VAL A 196 -10.24 -16.50 -12.86
N ASP A 197 -9.37 -17.31 -13.47
CA ASP A 197 -9.74 -18.64 -13.98
C ASP A 197 -10.23 -19.57 -12.86
N GLU A 198 -9.61 -19.53 -11.68
CA GLU A 198 -10.02 -20.35 -10.53
C GLU A 198 -11.39 -19.90 -10.01
N LEU A 199 -11.62 -18.60 -9.87
CA LEU A 199 -12.91 -18.05 -9.50
C LEU A 199 -14.02 -18.45 -10.49
N ASN A 200 -13.79 -18.26 -11.79
CA ASN A 200 -14.77 -18.59 -12.83
C ASN A 200 -15.09 -20.09 -12.90
N LYS A 201 -14.09 -20.95 -12.74
CA LYS A 201 -14.28 -22.43 -12.78
C LYS A 201 -14.97 -22.98 -11.55
N SER A 202 -15.05 -22.24 -10.47
CA SER A 202 -15.64 -22.72 -9.21
C SER A 202 -17.15 -23.00 -9.30
N GLY A 203 -17.86 -22.32 -10.20
CA GLY A 203 -19.33 -22.37 -10.31
C GLY A 203 -20.09 -21.84 -9.09
N ILE A 204 -19.39 -21.12 -8.18
CA ILE A 204 -19.99 -20.54 -6.98
C ILE A 204 -20.54 -19.14 -7.24
N TYR A 205 -19.96 -18.44 -8.22
CA TYR A 205 -20.27 -17.05 -8.53
C TYR A 205 -21.19 -16.96 -9.76
N ASP A 206 -22.00 -15.90 -9.77
CA ASP A 206 -22.83 -15.57 -10.93
C ASP A 206 -21.93 -15.19 -12.13
N GLU A 207 -22.42 -15.43 -13.35
CA GLU A 207 -21.69 -15.12 -14.59
C GLU A 207 -21.33 -13.63 -14.71
N ASP A 208 -22.08 -12.75 -14.01
CA ASP A 208 -21.89 -11.32 -13.97
C ASP A 208 -21.03 -10.82 -12.76
N MET A 209 -20.28 -11.71 -12.10
CA MET A 209 -19.30 -11.28 -11.09
C MET A 209 -18.30 -10.31 -11.68
N PHE A 210 -17.75 -10.64 -12.86
CA PHE A 210 -16.86 -9.76 -13.63
C PHE A 210 -17.63 -9.18 -14.81
N ILE A 211 -17.63 -7.86 -14.92
CA ILE A 211 -18.32 -7.12 -15.98
C ILE A 211 -17.36 -6.15 -16.65
N ASP A 212 -17.61 -5.85 -17.91
CA ASP A 212 -16.88 -4.84 -18.65
C ASP A 212 -17.37 -3.40 -18.37
N ASN A 213 -16.71 -2.41 -18.96
CA ASN A 213 -17.07 -1.01 -18.78
C ASN A 213 -18.47 -0.70 -19.31
N GLU A 214 -18.90 -1.28 -20.43
CA GLU A 214 -20.22 -1.01 -21.03
C GLU A 214 -21.31 -1.53 -20.12
N GLN A 215 -21.18 -2.75 -19.64
CA GLN A 215 -22.07 -3.35 -18.66
C GLN A 215 -22.12 -2.57 -17.34
N ALA A 216 -20.95 -2.15 -16.84
CA ALA A 216 -20.84 -1.37 -15.61
C ALA A 216 -21.56 -0.01 -15.72
N ILE A 217 -21.41 0.66 -16.86
CA ILE A 217 -22.07 1.93 -17.15
C ILE A 217 -23.60 1.74 -17.22
N GLU A 218 -24.06 0.65 -17.86
CA GLU A 218 -25.48 0.36 -18.01
C GLU A 218 -26.18 0.10 -16.65
N ILE A 219 -25.53 -0.65 -15.77
CA ILE A 219 -26.13 -1.02 -14.48
C ILE A 219 -25.99 0.04 -13.38
N THR A 220 -25.06 1.01 -13.55
CA THR A 220 -24.79 2.01 -12.52
C THR A 220 -25.82 3.13 -12.52
N ASP A 221 -26.44 3.36 -11.38
CA ASP A 221 -27.45 4.38 -11.13
C ASP A 221 -27.29 5.06 -9.76
N GLU A 222 -28.26 5.85 -9.33
CA GLU A 222 -28.25 6.55 -8.03
C GLU A 222 -28.29 5.58 -6.83
N ASN A 223 -28.77 4.35 -7.01
CA ASN A 223 -28.84 3.30 -5.99
C ASN A 223 -27.57 2.41 -5.97
N THR A 224 -26.58 2.77 -6.73
CA THR A 224 -25.31 2.05 -6.81
C THR A 224 -24.26 2.65 -5.87
N LEU A 225 -23.59 1.80 -5.10
CA LEU A 225 -22.37 2.13 -4.40
C LEU A 225 -21.17 1.79 -5.30
N LEU A 226 -20.39 2.79 -5.65
CA LEU A 226 -19.12 2.60 -6.36
C LEU A 226 -17.99 2.48 -5.35
N ILE A 227 -17.28 1.35 -5.36
CA ILE A 227 -16.08 1.16 -4.54
C ILE A 227 -14.86 1.12 -5.46
N VAL A 228 -13.92 2.00 -5.20
CA VAL A 228 -12.64 2.08 -5.92
C VAL A 228 -11.56 1.50 -5.02
N VAL A 229 -10.86 0.49 -5.51
CA VAL A 229 -9.81 -0.22 -4.77
C VAL A 229 -8.46 -0.08 -5.46
N ASP A 230 -7.42 0.01 -4.65
CA ASP A 230 -6.02 0.02 -5.07
C ASP A 230 -5.64 1.13 -6.05
N VAL A 231 -6.43 2.18 -6.08
CA VAL A 231 -6.18 3.39 -6.84
C VAL A 231 -6.93 4.56 -6.24
N ASN A 232 -6.30 5.74 -6.20
CA ASN A 232 -6.95 6.96 -5.73
C ASN A 232 -7.00 8.08 -6.79
N HIS A 233 -6.53 7.79 -8.02
CA HIS A 233 -6.51 8.71 -9.14
C HIS A 233 -7.59 8.38 -10.18
N ALA A 234 -8.43 9.34 -10.54
CA ALA A 234 -9.52 9.16 -11.51
C ALA A 234 -9.04 8.59 -12.86
N ASN A 235 -7.98 9.15 -13.42
CA ASN A 235 -7.45 8.78 -14.74
C ASN A 235 -6.87 7.36 -14.80
N TYR A 236 -6.58 6.75 -13.66
CA TYR A 236 -6.02 5.40 -13.57
C TYR A 236 -7.07 4.35 -13.23
N THR A 237 -8.31 4.76 -12.88
CA THR A 237 -9.41 3.79 -12.61
C THR A 237 -9.80 3.05 -13.87
N GLU A 238 -10.29 1.83 -13.73
CA GLU A 238 -10.74 0.96 -14.83
C GLU A 238 -11.79 1.63 -15.70
N CYS A 239 -12.76 2.33 -15.10
CA CYS A 239 -13.80 3.07 -15.79
C CYS A 239 -14.01 4.45 -15.15
N GLU A 240 -13.35 5.48 -15.68
CA GLU A 240 -13.44 6.85 -15.15
C GLU A 240 -14.89 7.41 -15.21
N GLN A 241 -15.67 6.99 -16.20
CA GLN A 241 -17.03 7.48 -16.40
C GLN A 241 -17.94 7.17 -15.20
N LEU A 242 -17.75 6.06 -14.52
CA LEU A 242 -18.53 5.67 -13.33
C LEU A 242 -18.42 6.69 -12.19
N LEU A 243 -17.28 7.38 -12.07
CA LEU A 243 -17.07 8.41 -11.05
C LEU A 243 -18.01 9.61 -11.21
N SER A 244 -18.52 9.83 -12.42
CA SER A 244 -19.47 10.92 -12.70
C SER A 244 -20.93 10.46 -12.65
N GLN A 245 -21.19 9.16 -12.77
CA GLN A 245 -22.55 8.60 -12.77
C GLN A 245 -23.10 8.39 -11.36
N THR A 246 -22.26 8.02 -10.40
CA THR A 246 -22.72 7.82 -9.03
C THR A 246 -22.28 8.95 -8.10
N LYS A 247 -23.15 9.30 -7.15
CA LYS A 247 -22.86 10.27 -6.10
C LYS A 247 -22.23 9.61 -4.87
N THR A 248 -22.22 8.28 -4.81
CA THR A 248 -21.77 7.52 -3.63
C THR A 248 -20.54 6.72 -3.98
N THR A 249 -19.37 7.35 -3.86
CA THR A 249 -18.07 6.72 -4.13
C THR A 249 -17.30 6.48 -2.83
N VAL A 250 -16.74 5.28 -2.70
CA VAL A 250 -15.85 4.86 -1.62
C VAL A 250 -14.47 4.55 -2.20
N ILE A 251 -13.40 4.91 -1.50
CA ILE A 251 -12.02 4.64 -1.91
C ILE A 251 -11.32 3.85 -0.80
N LEU A 252 -10.73 2.71 -1.17
CA LEU A 252 -9.81 1.93 -0.34
C LEU A 252 -8.50 1.76 -1.09
N ASP A 253 -7.41 2.33 -0.55
CA ASP A 253 -6.14 2.36 -1.27
C ASP A 253 -4.97 2.50 -0.30
N HIS A 254 -3.83 1.92 -0.64
CA HIS A 254 -2.59 2.05 0.12
C HIS A 254 -1.54 2.94 -0.56
N HIS A 255 -1.84 3.47 -1.72
CA HIS A 255 -0.96 4.38 -2.44
C HIS A 255 -0.92 5.78 -1.82
N ARG A 256 0.18 6.50 -2.04
CA ARG A 256 0.32 7.88 -1.57
C ARG A 256 -0.70 8.81 -2.24
N LYS A 257 -1.26 9.68 -1.44
CA LYS A 257 -2.17 10.73 -1.91
C LYS A 257 -1.43 11.73 -2.81
N ASN A 258 -2.06 12.12 -3.92
CA ASN A 258 -1.51 13.09 -4.86
C ASN A 258 -2.58 14.15 -5.21
N LYS A 259 -2.21 15.20 -5.98
CA LYS A 259 -3.11 16.32 -6.30
C LYS A 259 -4.32 15.94 -7.15
N ASP A 260 -4.21 14.87 -7.92
CA ASP A 260 -5.24 14.42 -8.89
C ASP A 260 -6.12 13.28 -8.34
N MET A 261 -6.32 13.27 -7.01
CA MET A 261 -7.19 12.30 -6.37
C MET A 261 -8.65 12.44 -6.81
N ILE A 262 -9.37 11.31 -6.77
CA ILE A 262 -10.83 11.29 -6.92
C ILE A 262 -11.45 12.25 -5.91
N LYS A 263 -12.27 13.17 -6.41
CA LYS A 263 -12.82 14.27 -5.62
C LYS A 263 -14.10 13.82 -4.88
N ASN A 264 -14.23 14.30 -3.66
CA ASN A 264 -15.43 14.16 -2.83
C ASN A 264 -15.97 12.73 -2.63
N PRO A 265 -15.11 11.72 -2.32
CA PRO A 265 -15.63 10.42 -1.96
C PRO A 265 -16.42 10.52 -0.64
N VAL A 266 -17.53 9.79 -0.55
CA VAL A 266 -18.33 9.73 0.69
C VAL A 266 -17.55 9.04 1.81
N LEU A 267 -16.74 8.06 1.45
CA LEU A 267 -15.81 7.40 2.37
C LEU A 267 -14.44 7.24 1.69
N SER A 268 -13.39 7.63 2.39
CA SER A 268 -12.00 7.42 1.95
C SER A 268 -11.22 6.72 3.04
N TYR A 269 -10.65 5.56 2.72
CA TYR A 269 -9.72 4.82 3.55
C TYR A 269 -8.42 4.61 2.78
N VAL A 270 -7.60 5.65 2.78
CA VAL A 270 -6.30 5.68 2.09
C VAL A 270 -5.20 5.70 3.13
N GLU A 271 -4.46 4.60 3.26
CA GLU A 271 -3.43 4.38 4.28
C GLU A 271 -2.09 3.97 3.64
N PRO A 272 -1.20 4.92 3.33
CA PRO A 272 0.08 4.64 2.66
C PRO A 272 1.06 3.77 3.45
N TYR A 273 0.76 3.47 4.68
CA TYR A 273 1.56 2.59 5.54
C TYR A 273 1.03 1.16 5.60
N ALA A 274 -0.11 0.88 5.01
CA ALA A 274 -0.56 -0.48 4.80
C ALA A 274 0.31 -1.17 3.74
N SER A 275 0.51 -2.46 3.89
CA SER A 275 1.33 -3.23 2.94
C SER A 275 0.65 -3.39 1.60
N SER A 276 -0.67 -3.44 1.59
CA SER A 276 -1.51 -3.69 0.43
C SER A 276 -2.96 -3.25 0.69
N THR A 277 -3.74 -3.09 -0.35
CA THR A 277 -5.19 -2.85 -0.25
C THR A 277 -5.91 -4.09 0.28
N CYS A 278 -5.44 -5.30 -0.01
CA CYS A 278 -5.94 -6.55 0.58
C CYS A 278 -5.80 -6.56 2.12
N GLU A 279 -4.72 -5.99 2.68
CA GLU A 279 -4.57 -5.81 4.13
C GLU A 279 -5.72 -4.95 4.69
N LEU A 280 -5.99 -3.80 4.06
CA LEU A 280 -7.06 -2.89 4.47
C LEU A 280 -8.44 -3.55 4.40
N VAL A 281 -8.72 -4.30 3.33
CA VAL A 281 -9.98 -5.03 3.18
C VAL A 281 -10.09 -6.14 4.23
N ALA A 282 -9.03 -6.90 4.49
CA ALA A 282 -9.03 -7.93 5.53
C ALA A 282 -9.32 -7.34 6.92
N GLU A 283 -8.78 -6.15 7.23
CA GLU A 283 -9.11 -5.44 8.47
C GLU A 283 -10.59 -5.03 8.51
N ILE A 284 -11.14 -4.47 7.43
CA ILE A 284 -12.56 -4.10 7.36
C ILE A 284 -13.44 -5.32 7.63
N LEU A 285 -13.18 -6.44 6.96
CA LEU A 285 -13.96 -7.67 7.11
C LEU A 285 -13.97 -8.20 8.56
N GLN A 286 -12.92 -7.97 9.33
CA GLN A 286 -12.85 -8.35 10.75
C GLN A 286 -13.80 -7.53 11.63
N TYR A 287 -14.08 -6.28 11.26
CA TYR A 287 -14.85 -5.34 12.09
C TYR A 287 -16.30 -5.16 11.63
N VAL A 288 -16.69 -5.77 10.51
CA VAL A 288 -18.10 -5.80 10.11
C VAL A 288 -18.84 -6.85 10.95
N ASP A 289 -19.92 -6.43 11.60
CA ASP A 289 -20.69 -7.28 12.52
C ASP A 289 -21.25 -8.55 11.87
N SER A 290 -21.57 -8.51 10.58
CA SER A 290 -22.07 -9.64 9.79
C SER A 290 -21.05 -10.78 9.61
N LYS A 291 -19.76 -10.53 9.90
CA LYS A 291 -18.65 -11.48 9.78
C LYS A 291 -18.77 -12.31 8.48
N PRO A 292 -18.54 -11.71 7.33
CA PRO A 292 -18.71 -12.39 6.05
C PRO A 292 -17.86 -13.65 6.00
N LYS A 293 -18.47 -14.77 5.62
CA LYS A 293 -17.74 -16.01 5.36
C LYS A 293 -17.13 -15.92 3.98
N LEU A 294 -15.83 -15.73 3.93
CA LEU A 294 -15.10 -15.90 2.67
C LEU A 294 -15.08 -17.38 2.25
N GLU A 295 -15.22 -17.61 0.97
CA GLU A 295 -14.83 -18.90 0.39
C GLU A 295 -13.30 -19.05 0.44
N PRO A 296 -12.75 -20.26 0.57
CA PRO A 296 -11.31 -20.47 0.63
C PRO A 296 -10.54 -19.79 -0.53
N MET A 297 -11.11 -19.81 -1.74
CA MET A 297 -10.49 -19.17 -2.90
C MET A 297 -10.46 -17.63 -2.82
N GLU A 298 -11.43 -17.02 -2.15
CA GLU A 298 -11.43 -15.56 -1.90
C GLU A 298 -10.34 -15.18 -0.90
N ALA A 299 -10.20 -15.99 0.15
CA ALA A 299 -9.11 -15.82 1.11
C ALA A 299 -7.74 -16.05 0.44
N ASN A 300 -7.65 -17.01 -0.49
CA ASN A 300 -6.44 -17.26 -1.30
C ASN A 300 -6.13 -16.07 -2.21
N ALA A 301 -7.13 -15.50 -2.88
CA ALA A 301 -6.99 -14.34 -3.75
C ALA A 301 -6.46 -13.11 -2.99
N MET A 302 -7.06 -12.78 -1.84
CA MET A 302 -6.62 -11.69 -0.99
C MET A 302 -5.19 -11.90 -0.46
N TYR A 303 -4.87 -13.11 -0.03
CA TYR A 303 -3.53 -13.42 0.44
C TYR A 303 -2.49 -13.38 -0.67
N TYR A 304 -2.86 -13.79 -1.89
CA TYR A 304 -2.00 -13.67 -3.06
C TYR A 304 -1.67 -12.22 -3.38
N GLY A 305 -2.65 -11.31 -3.32
CA GLY A 305 -2.42 -9.87 -3.44
C GLY A 305 -1.42 -9.36 -2.40
N MET A 306 -1.62 -9.71 -1.13
CA MET A 306 -0.67 -9.35 -0.07
C MET A 306 0.76 -9.87 -0.33
N LEU A 307 0.90 -11.11 -0.83
CA LEU A 307 2.22 -11.68 -1.15
C LEU A 307 2.93 -10.94 -2.27
N VAL A 308 2.20 -10.55 -3.32
CA VAL A 308 2.78 -9.84 -4.47
C VAL A 308 3.27 -8.46 -4.05
N ASP A 309 2.47 -7.68 -3.34
CA ASP A 309 2.80 -6.32 -2.92
C ASP A 309 3.91 -6.23 -1.88
N THR A 310 4.09 -7.31 -1.12
CA THR A 310 5.10 -7.40 -0.06
C THR A 310 6.34 -8.18 -0.47
N ASP A 311 6.42 -8.63 -1.73
CA ASP A 311 7.48 -9.54 -2.18
C ASP A 311 7.64 -10.73 -1.22
N ASN A 312 6.57 -11.50 -1.05
CA ASN A 312 6.49 -12.64 -0.13
C ASN A 312 6.80 -12.28 1.35
N PHE A 313 6.26 -11.17 1.81
CA PHE A 313 6.49 -10.62 3.15
C PHE A 313 7.93 -10.17 3.45
N VAL A 314 8.73 -9.91 2.43
CA VAL A 314 10.08 -9.37 2.57
C VAL A 314 10.03 -7.85 2.75
N ASN A 315 9.16 -7.17 2.00
CA ASN A 315 9.09 -5.72 1.96
C ASN A 315 7.77 -5.18 2.51
N LYS A 316 7.79 -3.95 3.07
CA LYS A 316 6.61 -3.19 3.54
C LYS A 316 5.71 -3.92 4.54
N THR A 317 6.18 -4.94 5.24
CA THR A 317 5.38 -5.71 6.17
C THR A 317 5.42 -5.14 7.59
N GLY A 318 4.29 -5.24 8.27
CA GLY A 318 4.13 -4.85 9.67
C GLY A 318 3.28 -5.87 10.43
N VAL A 319 3.02 -5.61 11.71
CA VAL A 319 2.15 -6.45 12.54
C VAL A 319 0.77 -6.61 11.90
N ARG A 320 0.21 -5.53 11.35
CA ARG A 320 -1.09 -5.53 10.66
C ARG A 320 -1.15 -6.52 9.50
N THR A 321 -0.08 -6.59 8.70
CA THR A 321 0.04 -7.51 7.57
C THR A 321 -0.08 -8.96 8.02
N PHE A 322 0.64 -9.33 9.11
CA PHE A 322 0.57 -10.68 9.66
C PHE A 322 -0.77 -10.97 10.37
N GLU A 323 -1.39 -9.98 11.00
CA GLU A 323 -2.74 -10.10 11.56
C GLU A 323 -3.79 -10.35 10.47
N ALA A 324 -3.72 -9.61 9.35
CA ALA A 324 -4.56 -9.81 8.18
C ALA A 324 -4.35 -11.21 7.58
N ALA A 325 -3.10 -11.64 7.39
CA ALA A 325 -2.77 -12.99 6.93
C ALA A 325 -3.30 -14.08 7.88
N SER A 326 -3.16 -13.89 9.19
CA SER A 326 -3.71 -14.78 10.21
C SER A 326 -5.24 -14.84 10.17
N TYR A 327 -5.90 -13.71 9.93
CA TYR A 327 -7.34 -13.65 9.74
C TYR A 327 -7.79 -14.47 8.52
N LEU A 328 -7.17 -14.26 7.37
CA LEU A 328 -7.46 -15.03 6.16
C LEU A 328 -7.23 -16.54 6.37
N ARG A 329 -6.18 -16.91 7.15
CA ARG A 329 -5.94 -18.31 7.50
C ARG A 329 -7.09 -18.93 8.29
N ARG A 330 -7.69 -18.19 9.22
CA ARG A 330 -8.89 -18.65 9.95
C ARG A 330 -10.11 -18.81 9.06
N LEU A 331 -10.16 -18.10 7.94
CA LEU A 331 -11.26 -18.18 6.96
C LEU A 331 -11.06 -19.23 5.87
N GLY A 332 -10.02 -20.06 5.97
CA GLY A 332 -9.82 -21.19 5.06
C GLY A 332 -8.72 -20.99 4.01
N LEU A 333 -7.92 -19.91 4.12
CA LEU A 333 -6.73 -19.73 3.27
C LEU A 333 -5.89 -21.01 3.23
N ASN A 334 -5.57 -21.47 2.03
CA ASN A 334 -4.66 -22.58 1.77
C ASN A 334 -3.42 -22.10 0.99
N THR A 335 -2.29 -22.03 1.67
CA THR A 335 -1.04 -21.56 1.07
C THR A 335 -0.51 -22.45 -0.06
N ALA A 336 -0.88 -23.74 -0.08
CA ALA A 336 -0.51 -24.64 -1.18
C ALA A 336 -1.27 -24.30 -2.46
N ASP A 337 -2.55 -23.88 -2.35
CA ASP A 337 -3.33 -23.43 -3.50
C ASP A 337 -2.87 -22.04 -3.95
N VAL A 338 -2.56 -21.14 -3.02
CA VAL A 338 -1.97 -19.82 -3.37
C VAL A 338 -0.67 -20.00 -4.16
N LYS A 339 0.17 -20.98 -3.82
CA LYS A 339 1.39 -21.25 -4.57
C LYS A 339 1.11 -21.60 -6.04
N LYS A 340 -0.05 -22.19 -6.35
CA LYS A 340 -0.43 -22.49 -7.73
C LYS A 340 -0.75 -21.23 -8.53
N LEU A 341 -1.20 -20.15 -7.88
CA LEU A 341 -1.48 -18.86 -8.53
C LEU A 341 -0.21 -18.17 -9.07
N PHE A 342 0.95 -18.51 -8.52
CA PHE A 342 2.25 -18.04 -9.02
C PHE A 342 2.73 -18.84 -10.25
N ASN A 343 2.05 -19.93 -10.61
CA ASN A 343 2.45 -20.73 -11.77
C ASN A 343 2.15 -19.96 -13.05
N VAL A 344 3.20 -19.59 -13.74
CA VAL A 344 3.16 -18.99 -15.07
C VAL A 344 2.97 -20.12 -16.08
N ASN A 345 2.18 -19.92 -17.10
CA ASN A 345 2.11 -20.88 -18.19
C ASN A 345 3.46 -21.01 -18.90
N LYS A 346 3.67 -22.08 -19.66
CA LYS A 346 4.96 -22.35 -20.31
C LYS A 346 5.37 -21.22 -21.27
N GLU A 347 4.43 -20.65 -22.00
CA GLU A 347 4.67 -19.61 -22.99
C GLU A 347 5.17 -18.31 -22.32
N ASP A 348 4.52 -17.87 -21.24
CA ASP A 348 4.93 -16.69 -20.48
C ASP A 348 6.28 -16.93 -19.76
N TYR A 349 6.53 -18.16 -19.28
CA TYR A 349 7.82 -18.55 -18.73
C TYR A 349 8.93 -18.48 -19.78
N ASP A 350 8.68 -19.00 -20.98
CA ASP A 350 9.65 -18.97 -22.08
C ASP A 350 9.94 -17.52 -22.51
N HIS A 351 8.92 -16.65 -22.59
CA HIS A 351 9.10 -15.23 -22.88
C HIS A 351 9.95 -14.51 -21.83
N ARG A 352 9.68 -14.76 -20.54
CA ARG A 352 10.49 -14.22 -19.44
C ARG A 352 11.93 -14.72 -19.50
N ALA A 353 12.12 -16.01 -19.72
CA ALA A 353 13.44 -16.62 -19.83
C ALA A 353 14.25 -16.02 -20.99
N ASP A 354 13.61 -15.73 -22.12
CA ASP A 354 14.25 -15.07 -23.26
C ASP A 354 14.72 -13.65 -22.93
N ILE A 355 13.90 -12.87 -22.22
CA ILE A 355 14.28 -11.51 -21.78
C ILE A 355 15.48 -11.59 -20.83
N VAL A 356 15.43 -12.44 -19.81
CA VAL A 356 16.52 -12.63 -18.85
C VAL A 356 17.79 -13.08 -19.56
N LYS A 357 17.71 -14.04 -20.51
CA LYS A 357 18.85 -14.55 -21.28
C LYS A 357 19.52 -13.49 -22.15
N THR A 358 18.74 -12.52 -22.67
CA THR A 358 19.26 -11.42 -23.49
C THR A 358 19.79 -10.25 -22.66
N SER A 359 19.62 -10.28 -21.34
CA SER A 359 20.07 -9.22 -20.45
C SER A 359 21.59 -9.15 -20.37
N LYS A 360 22.11 -7.92 -20.30
CA LYS A 360 23.53 -7.63 -20.09
C LYS A 360 23.67 -6.72 -18.88
N ILE A 361 24.56 -7.10 -17.98
CA ILE A 361 24.96 -6.24 -16.86
C ILE A 361 25.89 -5.17 -17.41
N ILE A 362 25.45 -3.91 -17.38
CA ILE A 362 26.22 -2.76 -17.92
C ILE A 362 27.05 -2.12 -16.82
N VAL A 363 26.47 -2.01 -15.61
CA VAL A 363 27.14 -1.55 -14.38
C VAL A 363 26.75 -2.55 -13.31
N SER A 364 27.57 -2.78 -12.33
CA SER A 364 27.43 -3.86 -11.33
C SER A 364 26.02 -4.10 -10.75
N GLN A 365 25.12 -3.14 -10.90
CA GLN A 365 23.75 -3.19 -10.40
C GLN A 365 22.66 -2.91 -11.44
N ILE A 366 23.03 -2.73 -12.72
CA ILE A 366 22.07 -2.41 -13.79
C ILE A 366 22.17 -3.47 -14.88
N ALA A 367 21.07 -4.21 -15.08
CA ALA A 367 20.91 -5.12 -16.20
C ALA A 367 20.01 -4.48 -17.26
N VAL A 368 20.39 -4.60 -18.53
CA VAL A 368 19.60 -4.12 -19.67
C VAL A 368 19.32 -5.27 -20.61
N ALA A 369 18.03 -5.52 -20.87
CA ALA A 369 17.58 -6.47 -21.87
C ALA A 369 16.99 -5.76 -23.08
N LYS A 370 17.26 -6.28 -24.30
CA LYS A 370 16.64 -5.80 -25.53
C LYS A 370 15.61 -6.82 -25.99
N CYS A 371 14.34 -6.40 -26.04
CA CYS A 371 13.26 -7.22 -26.58
C CYS A 371 13.12 -6.93 -28.08
N TYR A 372 13.38 -7.93 -28.90
CA TYR A 372 13.27 -7.83 -30.38
C TYR A 372 11.90 -8.27 -30.90
N THR A 373 11.10 -8.91 -30.07
CA THR A 373 9.77 -9.43 -30.40
C THR A 373 8.71 -8.59 -29.69
N LYS A 374 7.57 -8.37 -30.35
CA LYS A 374 6.40 -7.78 -29.69
C LYS A 374 5.74 -8.88 -28.85
N TYR A 375 6.02 -8.88 -27.57
CA TYR A 375 5.31 -9.73 -26.62
C TYR A 375 3.99 -9.07 -26.21
N PRO A 376 2.89 -9.82 -26.09
CA PRO A 376 1.71 -9.33 -25.41
C PRO A 376 2.09 -8.98 -23.96
N ASN A 377 1.61 -7.85 -23.46
CA ASN A 377 1.83 -7.41 -22.07
C ASN A 377 3.32 -7.25 -21.67
N ILE A 378 4.16 -6.74 -22.58
CA ILE A 378 5.61 -6.60 -22.36
C ILE A 378 5.99 -5.90 -21.06
N ARG A 379 5.14 -4.99 -20.55
CA ARG A 379 5.37 -4.28 -19.27
C ARG A 379 5.32 -5.24 -18.09
N VAL A 380 4.35 -6.16 -18.07
CA VAL A 380 4.20 -7.16 -17.00
C VAL A 380 5.36 -8.15 -17.05
N ILE A 381 5.71 -8.64 -18.25
CA ILE A 381 6.83 -9.56 -18.43
C ILE A 381 8.15 -8.89 -18.00
N ALA A 382 8.33 -7.63 -18.35
CA ALA A 382 9.54 -6.86 -17.97
C ALA A 382 9.63 -6.60 -16.47
N SER A 383 8.52 -6.45 -15.78
CA SER A 383 8.51 -6.28 -14.31
C SER A 383 8.81 -7.56 -13.55
N GLN A 384 8.62 -8.71 -14.20
CA GLN A 384 8.88 -10.04 -13.62
C GLN A 384 10.25 -10.62 -13.99
N ALA A 385 10.93 -10.05 -14.99
CA ALA A 385 12.24 -10.49 -15.46
C ALA A 385 13.39 -9.85 -14.66
#